data_d9c6a49564d5a5a8c35ea7873f4bfa86
#
_entry.id   d9c6a49564d5a5a8c35ea7873f4bfa86
#
_cell.length_a   1.000
_cell.length_b   1.000
_cell.length_c   1.000
_cell.angle_alpha   90.00
_cell.angle_beta   90.00
_cell.angle_gamma   90.00
#
_symmetry.space_group_name_H-M   'P 1'
#
loop_
_entity.id
_entity.type
_entity.pdbx_description
1 polymer ?
#
loop_
_entity_poly.entity_id
_entity_poly.type
_entity_poly.pdbx_seq_one_letter_code
_entity_poly.pdbx_strand_id
1 'polypeptide(L)'
;MTAWGEGRFGYDKEDIENEAVALAFSFFGGSTFLKEAIDKFMRILITGGAGFIGSHLCDKLLSEGHEVICMDNLITGDTANIDHIRDKRFSFIQYDVTNYIYADGKIDAILHFASPASPIDYLELPIQTLKVGSLGTHKALGLAKEKGARFLLASTSEVYGDPLIHPQKEDYWGNVNPIGPRGVYDEAKRFAEAITMAYHRYHKVDTRIVRIFNTYGPRMRLKDGRAIPTFIGQALKGEDVTVFGDGSQTRSFCYVSDLVEGIYRLLMSDITTPVNLG
;
A
#
# COMPACT_ATOMS: atom_id res chain seq x y z
N MET A 1 -67.61 14.79 -1.14
CA MET A 1 -66.37 15.54 -0.89
C MET A 1 -65.24 14.53 -0.78
N THR A 2 -64.38 14.51 -1.76
CA THR A 2 -63.42 13.48 -2.09
C THR A 2 -62.10 13.69 -1.36
N ALA A 3 -61.61 12.69 -0.62
CA ALA A 3 -60.30 12.67 -0.04
C ALA A 3 -59.32 12.03 -1.02
N TRP A 4 -58.30 12.77 -1.42
CA TRP A 4 -57.17 12.26 -2.21
C TRP A 4 -56.12 11.68 -1.24
N GLY A 5 -55.83 10.39 -1.37
CA GLY A 5 -54.77 9.74 -0.66
C GLY A 5 -53.43 9.98 -1.39
N GLU A 6 -52.45 10.53 -0.68
CA GLU A 6 -51.08 10.61 -1.13
C GLU A 6 -50.40 9.25 -0.98
N GLY A 7 -50.20 8.56 -2.09
CA GLY A 7 -49.35 7.39 -2.18
C GLY A 7 -47.87 7.85 -2.28
N ARG A 8 -47.09 7.70 -1.22
CA ARG A 8 -45.64 7.79 -1.27
C ARG A 8 -45.09 6.50 -1.88
N PHE A 9 -44.67 6.56 -3.12
CA PHE A 9 -43.81 5.55 -3.70
C PHE A 9 -42.37 5.84 -3.19
N GLY A 10 -41.99 5.19 -2.10
CA GLY A 10 -40.61 5.16 -1.66
C GLY A 10 -39.86 4.08 -2.43
N TYR A 11 -39.15 4.45 -3.49
CA TYR A 11 -38.12 3.58 -4.05
C TYR A 11 -36.87 3.70 -3.17
N ASP A 12 -36.35 2.57 -2.72
CA ASP A 12 -35.07 2.52 -2.01
C ASP A 12 -33.96 2.82 -3.03
N LYS A 13 -32.91 3.50 -2.57
CA LYS A 13 -31.79 3.90 -3.44
C LYS A 13 -31.10 2.69 -4.07
N GLU A 14 -31.12 1.56 -3.38
CA GLU A 14 -30.61 0.26 -3.83
C GLU A 14 -31.47 -0.34 -4.98
N ASP A 15 -32.79 -0.12 -4.94
CA ASP A 15 -33.71 -0.54 -6.01
C ASP A 15 -33.53 0.27 -7.29
N ILE A 16 -33.26 1.57 -7.20
CA ILE A 16 -33.00 2.45 -8.36
C ILE A 16 -31.66 2.10 -9.00
N GLU A 17 -30.63 1.81 -8.21
CA GLU A 17 -29.32 1.38 -8.73
C GLU A 17 -29.41 0.00 -9.40
N ASN A 18 -30.16 -0.93 -8.84
CA ASN A 18 -30.39 -2.25 -9.43
C ASN A 18 -31.26 -2.19 -10.71
N GLU A 19 -32.29 -1.33 -10.78
CA GLU A 19 -33.07 -1.11 -12.00
C GLU A 19 -32.27 -0.40 -13.09
N ALA A 20 -31.44 0.58 -12.74
CA ALA A 20 -30.57 1.26 -13.71
C ALA A 20 -29.53 0.29 -14.30
N VAL A 21 -28.96 -0.61 -13.48
CA VAL A 21 -28.07 -1.68 -13.92
C VAL A 21 -28.81 -2.69 -14.78
N ALA A 22 -30.03 -3.11 -14.42
CA ALA A 22 -30.85 -4.04 -15.20
C ALA A 22 -31.29 -3.45 -16.55
N LEU A 23 -31.62 -2.15 -16.60
CA LEU A 23 -31.94 -1.42 -17.84
C LEU A 23 -30.72 -1.27 -18.75
N ALA A 24 -29.56 -0.99 -18.21
CA ALA A 24 -28.30 -0.97 -18.97
C ALA A 24 -27.96 -2.35 -19.56
N PHE A 25 -28.18 -3.44 -18.80
CA PHE A 25 -28.05 -4.81 -19.31
C PHE A 25 -29.01 -5.14 -20.45
N SER A 26 -30.23 -4.61 -20.42
CA SER A 26 -31.24 -4.88 -21.47
C SER A 26 -31.01 -4.08 -22.76
N PHE A 27 -30.42 -2.88 -22.67
CA PHE A 27 -30.16 -2.00 -23.81
C PHE A 27 -28.85 -2.29 -24.56
N PHE A 28 -27.83 -2.78 -23.86
CA PHE A 28 -26.50 -3.02 -24.46
C PHE A 28 -26.20 -4.49 -24.73
N GLY A 29 -27.19 -5.36 -24.65
CA GLY A 29 -27.06 -6.79 -24.97
C GLY A 29 -25.82 -7.39 -24.30
N GLY A 30 -25.93 -7.93 -23.08
CA GLY A 30 -24.99 -8.70 -22.31
C GLY A 30 -23.51 -8.56 -22.70
N SER A 31 -22.96 -7.36 -22.77
CA SER A 31 -21.61 -7.19 -23.24
C SER A 31 -20.62 -7.51 -22.12
N THR A 32 -19.68 -8.38 -22.41
CA THR A 32 -18.46 -8.66 -21.65
C THR A 32 -17.85 -7.38 -21.06
N PHE A 33 -17.98 -6.25 -21.73
CA PHE A 33 -17.50 -4.93 -21.32
C PHE A 33 -18.10 -4.37 -20.01
N LEU A 34 -19.39 -4.53 -19.78
CA LEU A 34 -20.02 -4.07 -18.51
C LEU A 34 -19.65 -4.98 -17.35
N LYS A 35 -19.53 -6.26 -17.60
CA LYS A 35 -19.07 -7.24 -16.60
C LYS A 35 -17.60 -6.99 -16.25
N GLU A 36 -16.75 -6.75 -17.24
CA GLU A 36 -15.34 -6.36 -17.05
C GLU A 36 -15.18 -5.01 -16.33
N ALA A 37 -16.10 -4.06 -16.55
CA ALA A 37 -16.08 -2.76 -15.86
C ALA A 37 -16.55 -2.86 -14.40
N ILE A 38 -17.54 -3.72 -14.10
CA ILE A 38 -18.03 -3.98 -12.75
C ILE A 38 -17.03 -4.85 -11.98
N ASP A 39 -16.41 -5.84 -12.61
CA ASP A 39 -15.35 -6.66 -12.03
C ASP A 39 -14.05 -5.87 -11.78
N LYS A 40 -13.95 -4.65 -12.33
CA LYS A 40 -12.79 -3.78 -12.18
C LYS A 40 -12.87 -2.82 -10.98
N PHE A 41 -14.07 -2.57 -10.44
CA PHE A 41 -14.24 -1.72 -9.26
C PHE A 41 -13.89 -2.51 -7.99
N MET A 42 -13.00 -1.97 -7.18
CA MET A 42 -12.59 -2.57 -5.92
C MET A 42 -12.75 -1.57 -4.77
N ARG A 43 -13.08 -2.09 -3.58
CA ARG A 43 -12.97 -1.37 -2.32
C ARG A 43 -11.68 -1.81 -1.62
N ILE A 44 -10.73 -0.88 -1.49
CA ILE A 44 -9.33 -1.17 -1.13
C ILE A 44 -8.97 -0.50 0.19
N LEU A 45 -8.45 -1.29 1.13
CA LEU A 45 -7.86 -0.77 2.37
C LEU A 45 -6.35 -0.60 2.18
N ILE A 46 -5.85 0.62 2.42
CA ILE A 46 -4.41 0.91 2.46
C ILE A 46 -4.00 1.21 3.89
N THR A 47 -3.15 0.41 4.48
CA THR A 47 -2.50 0.74 5.76
C THR A 47 -1.21 1.52 5.49
N GLY A 48 -0.91 2.54 6.28
CA GLY A 48 0.18 3.48 5.99
C GLY A 48 -0.14 4.43 4.82
N GLY A 49 -1.45 4.70 4.59
CA GLY A 49 -1.92 5.47 3.45
C GLY A 49 -1.65 6.97 3.54
N ALA A 50 -1.36 7.53 4.73
CA ALA A 50 -0.94 8.92 4.90
C ALA A 50 0.59 9.10 4.80
N GLY A 51 1.35 8.02 4.56
CA GLY A 51 2.78 8.04 4.29
C GLY A 51 3.13 8.48 2.86
N PHE A 52 4.43 8.54 2.55
CA PHE A 52 4.94 8.93 1.24
C PHE A 52 4.32 8.10 0.10
N ILE A 53 4.62 6.81 0.03
CA ILE A 53 4.15 5.95 -1.07
C ILE A 53 2.63 5.71 -0.96
N GLY A 54 2.12 5.50 0.26
CA GLY A 54 0.70 5.23 0.51
C GLY A 54 -0.23 6.33 0.00
N SER A 55 0.15 7.60 0.16
CA SER A 55 -0.67 8.72 -0.31
C SER A 55 -0.74 8.83 -1.84
N HIS A 56 0.35 8.50 -2.54
CA HIS A 56 0.35 8.42 -4.00
C HIS A 56 -0.48 7.22 -4.51
N LEU A 57 -0.49 6.10 -3.76
CA LEU A 57 -1.37 4.97 -4.07
C LEU A 57 -2.83 5.32 -3.85
N CYS A 58 -3.19 6.10 -2.80
CA CYS A 58 -4.55 6.61 -2.63
C CYS A 58 -5.00 7.39 -3.88
N ASP A 59 -4.18 8.33 -4.37
CA ASP A 59 -4.48 9.10 -5.58
C ASP A 59 -4.64 8.19 -6.81
N LYS A 60 -3.71 7.27 -7.02
CA LYS A 60 -3.73 6.34 -8.17
C LYS A 60 -5.00 5.49 -8.15
N LEU A 61 -5.32 4.86 -7.03
CA LEU A 61 -6.48 3.97 -6.93
C LEU A 61 -7.80 4.71 -7.12
N LEU A 62 -7.92 5.93 -6.60
CA LEU A 62 -9.08 6.79 -6.85
C LEU A 62 -9.20 7.18 -8.31
N SER A 63 -8.08 7.50 -8.99
CA SER A 63 -8.06 7.81 -10.43
C SER A 63 -8.46 6.63 -11.31
N GLU A 64 -8.19 5.39 -10.86
CA GLU A 64 -8.61 4.15 -11.52
C GLU A 64 -10.07 3.76 -11.21
N GLY A 65 -10.77 4.57 -10.40
CA GLY A 65 -12.19 4.38 -10.12
C GLY A 65 -12.50 3.59 -8.85
N HIS A 66 -11.50 3.15 -8.08
CA HIS A 66 -11.68 2.36 -6.86
C HIS A 66 -12.16 3.21 -5.67
N GLU A 67 -12.75 2.55 -4.66
CA GLU A 67 -12.99 3.11 -3.34
C GLU A 67 -11.77 2.84 -2.46
N VAL A 68 -11.32 3.84 -1.70
CA VAL A 68 -10.10 3.77 -0.90
C VAL A 68 -10.38 4.08 0.57
N ILE A 69 -10.04 3.14 1.44
CA ILE A 69 -9.97 3.33 2.88
C ILE A 69 -8.49 3.51 3.25
N CYS A 70 -8.11 4.73 3.60
CA CYS A 70 -6.77 5.07 4.08
C CYS A 70 -6.72 4.88 5.59
N MET A 71 -5.87 3.97 6.08
CA MET A 71 -5.67 3.72 7.51
C MET A 71 -4.23 4.02 7.89
N ASP A 72 -4.02 4.92 8.87
CA ASP A 72 -2.68 5.33 9.33
C ASP A 72 -2.75 5.78 10.79
N ASN A 73 -1.73 5.51 11.59
CA ASN A 73 -1.65 6.01 12.98
C ASN A 73 -0.90 7.34 13.09
N LEU A 74 -0.38 7.85 11.97
CA LEU A 74 0.37 9.11 11.84
C LEU A 74 1.69 9.16 12.65
N ILE A 75 2.26 8.00 13.00
CA ILE A 75 3.54 7.97 13.72
C ILE A 75 4.69 8.51 12.85
N THR A 76 4.63 8.28 11.53
CA THR A 76 5.55 8.81 10.52
C THR A 76 4.81 9.39 9.31
N GLY A 77 3.52 9.12 9.18
CA GLY A 77 2.63 9.69 8.18
C GLY A 77 2.19 11.12 8.53
N ASP A 78 1.63 11.82 7.55
CA ASP A 78 1.13 13.19 7.70
C ASP A 78 -0.18 13.34 6.92
N THR A 79 -1.21 13.89 7.58
CA THR A 79 -2.50 14.17 6.93
C THR A 79 -2.36 15.14 5.76
N ALA A 80 -1.37 16.04 5.77
CA ALA A 80 -1.07 16.94 4.65
C ALA A 80 -0.84 16.19 3.32
N ASN A 81 -0.41 14.92 3.38
CA ASN A 81 -0.22 14.08 2.19
C ASN A 81 -1.54 13.66 1.52
N ILE A 82 -2.67 13.71 2.24
CA ILE A 82 -3.99 13.28 1.80
C ILE A 82 -5.06 14.38 1.87
N ASP A 83 -4.73 15.54 2.44
CA ASP A 83 -5.69 16.65 2.63
C ASP A 83 -6.25 17.24 1.32
N HIS A 84 -5.59 17.00 0.18
CA HIS A 84 -6.06 17.43 -1.13
C HIS A 84 -7.20 16.55 -1.68
N ILE A 85 -7.40 15.35 -1.16
CA ILE A 85 -8.39 14.40 -1.66
C ILE A 85 -9.80 14.82 -1.24
N ARG A 86 -10.69 15.07 -2.22
CA ARG A 86 -12.09 15.46 -2.04
C ARG A 86 -13.08 14.47 -2.64
N ASP A 87 -12.59 13.28 -3.03
CA ASP A 87 -13.41 12.23 -3.63
C ASP A 87 -14.29 11.56 -2.56
N LYS A 88 -15.58 11.36 -2.88
CA LYS A 88 -16.54 10.67 -1.98
C LYS A 88 -16.19 9.19 -1.74
N ARG A 89 -15.39 8.59 -2.62
CA ARG A 89 -14.90 7.21 -2.53
C ARG A 89 -13.68 7.08 -1.62
N PHE A 90 -13.21 8.19 -1.01
CA PHE A 90 -12.08 8.20 -0.09
C PHE A 90 -12.56 8.35 1.35
N SER A 91 -12.01 7.53 2.23
CA SER A 91 -12.18 7.69 3.68
C SER A 91 -10.85 7.54 4.41
N PHE A 92 -10.65 8.31 5.48
CA PHE A 92 -9.47 8.21 6.34
C PHE A 92 -9.86 7.71 7.72
N ILE A 93 -9.10 6.74 8.24
CA ILE A 93 -9.24 6.17 9.57
C ILE A 93 -7.89 6.29 10.29
N GLN A 94 -7.83 7.09 11.34
CA GLN A 94 -6.63 7.13 12.19
C GLN A 94 -6.64 5.92 13.11
N TYR A 95 -5.73 4.96 12.85
CA TYR A 95 -5.71 3.70 13.58
C TYR A 95 -4.34 3.02 13.55
N ASP A 96 -3.99 2.34 14.64
CA ASP A 96 -2.77 1.54 14.75
C ASP A 96 -3.06 0.08 14.37
N VAL A 97 -2.46 -0.35 13.26
CA VAL A 97 -2.66 -1.69 12.68
C VAL A 97 -2.06 -2.83 13.53
N THR A 98 -1.32 -2.53 14.57
CA THR A 98 -0.86 -3.55 15.55
C THR A 98 -2.00 -4.02 16.48
N ASN A 99 -3.11 -3.29 16.51
CA ASN A 99 -4.36 -3.69 17.15
C ASN A 99 -5.22 -4.55 16.22
N TYR A 100 -6.41 -4.97 16.69
CA TYR A 100 -7.36 -5.71 15.86
C TYR A 100 -7.93 -4.81 14.76
N ILE A 101 -7.67 -5.16 13.49
CA ILE A 101 -8.16 -4.38 12.36
C ILE A 101 -9.58 -4.85 12.02
N TYR A 102 -10.50 -3.89 11.95
CA TYR A 102 -11.86 -4.10 11.52
C TYR A 102 -12.22 -3.13 10.39
N ALA A 103 -12.94 -3.61 9.40
CA ALA A 103 -13.50 -2.79 8.34
C ALA A 103 -14.90 -3.34 7.97
N ASP A 104 -15.90 -2.44 7.96
CA ASP A 104 -17.26 -2.78 7.58
C ASP A 104 -17.35 -3.14 6.09
N GLY A 105 -18.31 -4.00 5.79
CA GLY A 105 -18.64 -4.38 4.43
C GLY A 105 -17.57 -5.24 3.74
N LYS A 106 -17.67 -5.28 2.42
CA LYS A 106 -16.74 -6.01 1.55
C LYS A 106 -15.42 -5.24 1.42
N ILE A 107 -14.31 -5.94 1.45
CA ILE A 107 -12.98 -5.43 1.08
C ILE A 107 -12.44 -6.36 0.01
N ASP A 108 -12.06 -5.81 -1.13
CA ASP A 108 -11.55 -6.59 -2.26
C ASP A 108 -10.04 -6.74 -2.24
N ALA A 109 -9.33 -5.73 -1.70
CA ALA A 109 -7.87 -5.79 -1.54
C ALA A 109 -7.41 -5.03 -0.30
N ILE A 110 -6.29 -5.50 0.28
CA ILE A 110 -5.58 -4.84 1.38
C ILE A 110 -4.13 -4.61 0.94
N LEU A 111 -3.72 -3.34 0.90
CA LEU A 111 -2.35 -2.92 0.62
C LEU A 111 -1.68 -2.55 1.94
N HIS A 112 -0.73 -3.37 2.40
CA HIS A 112 -0.09 -3.20 3.70
C HIS A 112 1.22 -2.44 3.55
N PHE A 113 1.16 -1.10 3.73
CA PHE A 113 2.29 -0.17 3.62
C PHE A 113 2.70 0.44 4.97
N ALA A 114 1.95 0.18 6.04
CA ALA A 114 2.27 0.69 7.37
C ALA A 114 3.62 0.15 7.87
N SER A 115 4.59 1.03 7.98
CA SER A 115 5.91 0.75 8.57
C SER A 115 6.71 2.06 8.69
N PRO A 116 7.43 2.31 9.80
CA PRO A 116 8.56 3.24 9.78
C PRO A 116 9.60 2.70 8.78
N ALA A 117 9.88 3.44 7.72
CA ALA A 117 10.65 2.92 6.57
C ALA A 117 11.91 3.72 6.25
N SER A 118 12.12 4.87 6.90
CA SER A 118 13.39 5.60 6.77
C SER A 118 14.41 5.11 7.81
N PRO A 119 15.72 5.18 7.50
CA PRO A 119 16.77 4.83 8.46
C PRO A 119 16.64 5.57 9.79
N ILE A 120 16.24 6.82 9.76
CA ILE A 120 16.03 7.63 10.98
C ILE A 120 14.86 7.06 11.78
N ASP A 121 13.71 6.85 11.12
CA ASP A 121 12.50 6.41 11.81
C ASP A 121 12.63 5.03 12.46
N TYR A 122 13.14 4.03 11.73
CA TYR A 122 13.18 2.69 12.30
C TYR A 122 14.28 2.53 13.38
N LEU A 123 15.31 3.41 13.39
CA LEU A 123 16.28 3.44 14.46
C LEU A 123 15.76 4.17 15.72
N GLU A 124 14.90 5.19 15.55
CA GLU A 124 14.22 5.88 16.64
C GLU A 124 13.02 5.09 17.19
N LEU A 125 12.37 4.29 16.35
CA LEU A 125 11.15 3.53 16.65
C LEU A 125 11.35 2.01 16.45
N PRO A 126 12.41 1.39 17.01
CA PRO A 126 12.78 0.01 16.68
C PRO A 126 11.70 -1.01 17.10
N ILE A 127 11.10 -0.84 18.27
CA ILE A 127 10.06 -1.75 18.76
C ILE A 127 8.77 -1.62 17.96
N GLN A 128 8.38 -0.39 17.60
CA GLN A 128 7.20 -0.12 16.77
C GLN A 128 7.40 -0.71 15.37
N THR A 129 8.59 -0.61 14.79
CA THR A 129 8.94 -1.21 13.50
C THR A 129 8.79 -2.73 13.51
N LEU A 130 9.33 -3.40 14.52
CA LEU A 130 9.17 -4.85 14.69
C LEU A 130 7.71 -5.26 14.93
N LYS A 131 6.96 -4.49 15.75
CA LYS A 131 5.54 -4.77 16.01
C LYS A 131 4.69 -4.63 14.75
N VAL A 132 4.88 -3.59 13.94
CA VAL A 132 4.08 -3.43 12.73
C VAL A 132 4.45 -4.48 11.67
N GLY A 133 5.74 -4.81 11.52
CA GLY A 133 6.18 -5.88 10.62
C GLY A 133 5.68 -7.27 11.03
N SER A 134 5.49 -7.52 12.31
CA SER A 134 4.98 -8.80 12.82
C SER A 134 3.48 -8.79 13.08
N LEU A 135 3.05 -8.13 14.16
CA LEU A 135 1.64 -8.10 14.58
C LEU A 135 0.76 -7.38 13.56
N GLY A 136 1.22 -6.24 13.02
CA GLY A 136 0.48 -5.48 12.01
C GLY A 136 0.24 -6.31 10.76
N THR A 137 1.28 -6.94 10.22
CA THR A 137 1.16 -7.83 9.05
C THR A 137 0.23 -9.02 9.34
N HIS A 138 0.38 -9.65 10.51
CA HIS A 138 -0.51 -10.76 10.92
C HIS A 138 -1.97 -10.33 11.00
N LYS A 139 -2.28 -9.17 11.58
CA LYS A 139 -3.65 -8.65 11.68
C LYS A 139 -4.24 -8.31 10.32
N ALA A 140 -3.45 -7.65 9.45
CA ALA A 140 -3.88 -7.33 8.08
C ALA A 140 -4.14 -8.58 7.23
N LEU A 141 -3.31 -9.62 7.35
CA LEU A 141 -3.53 -10.92 6.73
C LEU A 141 -4.76 -11.64 7.29
N GLY A 142 -5.01 -11.50 8.61
CA GLY A 142 -6.22 -12.03 9.25
C GLY A 142 -7.49 -11.42 8.66
N LEU A 143 -7.51 -10.10 8.47
CA LEU A 143 -8.61 -9.40 7.80
C LEU A 143 -8.73 -9.82 6.34
N ALA A 144 -7.62 -9.93 5.59
CA ALA A 144 -7.64 -10.38 4.20
C ALA A 144 -8.27 -11.78 4.08
N LYS A 145 -7.90 -12.70 4.98
CA LYS A 145 -8.50 -14.03 5.04
C LYS A 145 -10.00 -13.96 5.34
N GLU A 146 -10.42 -13.16 6.32
CA GLU A 146 -11.83 -13.00 6.73
C GLU A 146 -12.68 -12.45 5.58
N LYS A 147 -12.18 -11.46 4.86
CA LYS A 147 -12.90 -10.79 3.76
C LYS A 147 -12.77 -11.52 2.41
N GLY A 148 -11.91 -12.52 2.29
CA GLY A 148 -11.55 -13.11 1.00
C GLY A 148 -10.82 -12.12 0.09
N ALA A 149 -10.16 -11.13 0.68
CA ALA A 149 -9.51 -10.04 -0.02
C ALA A 149 -8.11 -10.42 -0.53
N ARG A 150 -7.70 -9.85 -1.66
CA ARG A 150 -6.30 -9.87 -2.12
C ARG A 150 -5.43 -9.10 -1.14
N PHE A 151 -4.24 -9.60 -0.85
CA PHE A 151 -3.29 -8.96 0.05
C PHE A 151 -2.00 -8.59 -0.68
N LEU A 152 -1.61 -7.31 -0.65
CA LEU A 152 -0.34 -6.85 -1.20
C LEU A 152 0.54 -6.33 -0.07
N LEU A 153 1.70 -6.97 0.12
CA LEU A 153 2.72 -6.57 1.09
C LEU A 153 3.73 -5.62 0.45
N ALA A 154 3.91 -4.45 1.05
CA ALA A 154 5.08 -3.61 0.79
C ALA A 154 6.32 -4.17 1.52
N SER A 155 7.12 -4.93 0.81
CA SER A 155 8.46 -5.34 1.20
C SER A 155 9.49 -4.34 0.69
N THR A 156 10.76 -4.67 0.72
CA THR A 156 11.87 -3.76 0.45
C THR A 156 13.08 -4.50 -0.10
N SER A 157 13.98 -3.78 -0.78
CA SER A 157 15.31 -4.29 -1.14
C SER A 157 16.17 -4.64 0.09
N GLU A 158 15.83 -4.10 1.27
CA GLU A 158 16.59 -4.36 2.51
C GLU A 158 16.46 -5.83 2.99
N VAL A 159 15.50 -6.62 2.45
CA VAL A 159 15.44 -8.07 2.71
C VAL A 159 16.67 -8.81 2.17
N TYR A 160 17.40 -8.18 1.25
CA TYR A 160 18.65 -8.70 0.73
C TYR A 160 19.87 -8.41 1.63
N GLY A 161 19.75 -7.47 2.57
CA GLY A 161 20.81 -7.08 3.51
C GLY A 161 21.99 -6.40 2.83
N ASP A 162 23.19 -6.87 3.14
CA ASP A 162 24.44 -6.52 2.45
C ASP A 162 24.70 -7.54 1.33
N PRO A 163 24.16 -7.32 0.11
CA PRO A 163 24.05 -8.37 -0.90
C PRO A 163 25.40 -8.71 -1.51
N LEU A 164 25.67 -10.00 -1.64
CA LEU A 164 26.87 -10.55 -2.30
C LEU A 164 26.68 -10.71 -3.81
N ILE A 165 25.45 -10.49 -4.32
CA ILE A 165 25.08 -10.66 -5.73
C ILE A 165 24.48 -9.36 -6.24
N HIS A 166 24.97 -8.88 -7.39
CA HIS A 166 24.48 -7.69 -8.07
C HIS A 166 24.26 -7.97 -9.57
N PRO A 167 23.14 -7.57 -10.17
CA PRO A 167 21.92 -7.09 -9.52
C PRO A 167 21.21 -8.20 -8.71
N GLN A 168 20.45 -7.81 -7.67
CA GLN A 168 19.70 -8.76 -6.85
C GLN A 168 18.50 -9.29 -7.64
N LYS A 169 18.40 -10.64 -7.72
CA LYS A 169 17.23 -11.32 -8.28
C LYS A 169 16.28 -11.73 -7.15
N GLU A 170 15.00 -11.95 -7.48
CA GLU A 170 13.99 -12.28 -6.49
C GLU A 170 14.20 -13.63 -5.79
N ASP A 171 14.93 -14.55 -6.40
CA ASP A 171 15.31 -15.85 -5.85
C ASP A 171 16.55 -15.80 -4.92
N TYR A 172 17.23 -14.66 -4.84
CA TYR A 172 18.34 -14.46 -3.90
C TYR A 172 17.84 -14.28 -2.47
N TRP A 173 18.34 -15.09 -1.53
CA TRP A 173 17.87 -15.10 -0.14
C TRP A 173 18.43 -13.98 0.73
N GLY A 174 19.44 -13.28 0.25
CA GLY A 174 20.05 -12.17 0.96
C GLY A 174 21.17 -12.56 1.92
N ASN A 175 21.80 -11.53 2.50
CA ASN A 175 22.87 -11.61 3.50
C ASN A 175 22.58 -10.58 4.58
N VAL A 176 21.72 -10.94 5.56
CA VAL A 176 21.23 -10.04 6.61
C VAL A 176 21.91 -10.34 7.94
N ASN A 177 22.34 -9.29 8.65
CA ASN A 177 22.76 -9.39 10.04
C ASN A 177 21.55 -9.17 10.97
N PRO A 178 20.96 -10.22 11.57
CA PRO A 178 19.71 -10.11 12.34
C PRO A 178 19.86 -9.36 13.67
N ILE A 179 21.08 -9.24 14.19
CA ILE A 179 21.40 -8.54 15.46
C ILE A 179 22.06 -7.19 15.23
N GLY A 180 22.30 -6.81 13.99
CA GLY A 180 22.85 -5.50 13.63
C GLY A 180 21.85 -4.36 13.85
N PRO A 181 22.29 -3.09 13.84
CA PRO A 181 21.42 -1.94 14.08
C PRO A 181 20.25 -1.84 13.07
N ARG A 182 20.45 -2.29 11.83
CA ARG A 182 19.43 -2.32 10.77
C ARG A 182 18.52 -3.53 10.85
N GLY A 183 18.91 -4.58 11.62
CA GLY A 183 18.16 -5.83 11.73
C GLY A 183 16.70 -5.63 12.14
N VAL A 184 16.37 -4.55 12.85
CA VAL A 184 14.99 -4.23 13.24
C VAL A 184 14.07 -4.02 12.03
N TYR A 185 14.55 -3.37 10.97
CA TYR A 185 13.76 -3.16 9.74
C TYR A 185 13.86 -4.36 8.79
N ASP A 186 15.08 -4.83 8.58
CA ASP A 186 15.37 -5.92 7.66
C ASP A 186 14.59 -7.19 8.09
N GLU A 187 14.68 -7.59 9.36
CA GLU A 187 13.98 -8.77 9.88
C GLU A 187 12.47 -8.55 10.01
N ALA A 188 12.00 -7.33 10.31
CA ALA A 188 10.57 -7.02 10.28
C ALA A 188 9.96 -7.30 8.90
N LYS A 189 10.66 -6.91 7.82
CA LYS A 189 10.22 -7.13 6.44
C LYS A 189 10.39 -8.59 5.99
N ARG A 190 11.48 -9.24 6.37
CA ARG A 190 11.69 -10.68 6.11
C ARG A 190 10.64 -11.54 6.80
N PHE A 191 10.30 -11.23 8.07
CA PHE A 191 9.19 -11.87 8.76
C PHE A 191 7.86 -11.64 8.06
N ALA A 192 7.59 -10.38 7.62
CA ALA A 192 6.36 -10.04 6.90
C ALA A 192 6.22 -10.84 5.59
N GLU A 193 7.30 -11.04 4.81
CA GLU A 193 7.27 -11.92 3.64
C GLU A 193 6.99 -13.38 4.04
N ALA A 194 7.67 -13.89 5.06
CA ALA A 194 7.54 -15.27 5.50
C ALA A 194 6.10 -15.59 5.95
N ILE A 195 5.48 -14.72 6.78
CA ILE A 195 4.11 -14.91 7.23
C ILE A 195 3.10 -14.74 6.09
N THR A 196 3.34 -13.81 5.16
CA THR A 196 2.50 -13.63 3.95
C THR A 196 2.47 -14.91 3.12
N MET A 197 3.63 -15.50 2.85
CA MET A 197 3.71 -16.76 2.11
C MET A 197 3.13 -17.95 2.89
N ALA A 198 3.18 -17.94 4.23
CA ALA A 198 2.52 -18.94 5.05
C ALA A 198 0.98 -18.86 4.92
N TYR A 199 0.40 -17.66 4.96
CA TYR A 199 -1.02 -17.43 4.71
C TYR A 199 -1.44 -17.83 3.29
N HIS A 200 -0.62 -17.50 2.29
CA HIS A 200 -0.84 -17.94 0.92
C HIS A 200 -0.91 -19.46 0.79
N ARG A 201 0.09 -20.17 1.33
CA ARG A 201 0.19 -21.64 1.21
C ARG A 201 -0.86 -22.36 2.01
N TYR A 202 -1.09 -21.95 3.25
CA TYR A 202 -1.96 -22.66 4.19
C TYR A 202 -3.43 -22.23 4.10
N HIS A 203 -3.68 -20.91 4.05
CA HIS A 203 -5.04 -20.35 4.03
C HIS A 203 -5.53 -19.99 2.63
N LYS A 204 -4.70 -20.12 1.59
CA LYS A 204 -5.03 -19.78 0.20
C LYS A 204 -5.40 -18.31 0.01
N VAL A 205 -4.89 -17.41 0.86
CA VAL A 205 -5.03 -15.97 0.64
C VAL A 205 -4.34 -15.60 -0.67
N ASP A 206 -5.00 -14.83 -1.51
CA ASP A 206 -4.43 -14.31 -2.75
C ASP A 206 -3.43 -13.19 -2.42
N THR A 207 -2.13 -13.48 -2.51
CA THR A 207 -1.09 -12.58 -2.01
C THR A 207 -0.18 -12.05 -3.12
N ARG A 208 0.30 -10.82 -2.95
CA ARG A 208 1.35 -10.16 -3.76
C ARG A 208 2.42 -9.63 -2.81
N ILE A 209 3.67 -9.66 -3.23
CA ILE A 209 4.78 -9.08 -2.48
C ILE A 209 5.58 -8.19 -3.41
N VAL A 210 5.70 -6.90 -3.09
CA VAL A 210 6.56 -5.97 -3.80
C VAL A 210 7.80 -5.65 -2.98
N ARG A 211 8.99 -5.88 -3.52
CA ARG A 211 10.28 -5.44 -2.95
C ARG A 211 10.65 -4.10 -3.54
N ILE A 212 10.41 -3.05 -2.77
CA ILE A 212 10.60 -1.67 -3.19
C ILE A 212 12.07 -1.29 -3.02
N PHE A 213 12.67 -0.77 -4.08
CA PHE A 213 14.01 -0.19 -4.07
C PHE A 213 13.96 1.31 -3.76
N ASN A 214 15.10 2.03 -3.95
CA ASN A 214 15.19 3.44 -3.56
C ASN A 214 14.23 4.31 -4.36
N THR A 215 13.15 4.69 -3.74
CA THR A 215 12.11 5.52 -4.34
C THR A 215 12.23 6.96 -3.84
N TYR A 216 11.98 7.93 -4.72
CA TYR A 216 11.98 9.35 -4.41
C TYR A 216 10.83 10.08 -5.11
N GLY A 217 10.47 11.25 -4.61
CA GLY A 217 9.43 12.07 -5.22
C GLY A 217 8.77 13.05 -4.24
N PRO A 218 7.72 13.76 -4.69
CA PRO A 218 6.90 14.63 -3.85
C PRO A 218 6.37 13.92 -2.60
N ARG A 219 6.11 14.65 -1.52
CA ARG A 219 5.65 14.14 -0.21
C ARG A 219 6.70 13.32 0.55
N MET A 220 7.91 13.13 -0.01
CA MET A 220 9.02 12.56 0.74
C MET A 220 9.59 13.63 1.68
N ARG A 221 9.78 13.28 2.95
CA ARG A 221 10.29 14.25 3.94
C ARG A 221 11.73 14.64 3.63
N LEU A 222 12.06 15.94 3.72
CA LEU A 222 13.44 16.43 3.51
C LEU A 222 14.43 15.83 4.52
N LYS A 223 13.96 15.57 5.75
CA LYS A 223 14.74 14.93 6.82
C LYS A 223 14.52 13.41 6.86
N ASP A 224 14.39 12.77 5.72
CA ASP A 224 14.18 11.32 5.61
C ASP A 224 15.48 10.52 5.84
N GLY A 225 16.65 11.16 5.65
CA GLY A 225 17.97 10.56 5.80
C GLY A 225 18.46 9.76 4.59
N ARG A 226 17.65 9.62 3.53
CA ARG A 226 18.07 9.01 2.26
C ARG A 226 18.73 10.03 1.33
N ALA A 227 19.52 9.56 0.37
CA ALA A 227 20.40 10.40 -0.45
C ALA A 227 19.68 11.53 -1.20
N ILE A 228 18.62 11.23 -1.97
CA ILE A 228 17.98 12.23 -2.84
C ILE A 228 17.38 13.40 -2.03
N PRO A 229 16.53 13.21 -1.00
CA PRO A 229 16.02 14.34 -0.23
C PRO A 229 17.13 15.08 0.53
N THR A 230 18.20 14.39 0.98
CA THR A 230 19.34 15.02 1.63
C THR A 230 20.08 15.95 0.65
N PHE A 231 20.40 15.46 -0.55
CA PHE A 231 21.10 16.26 -1.56
C PHE A 231 20.28 17.46 -2.02
N ILE A 232 18.97 17.27 -2.25
CA ILE A 232 18.08 18.38 -2.60
C ILE A 232 18.03 19.42 -1.46
N GLY A 233 17.88 18.94 -0.20
CA GLY A 233 17.83 19.83 0.96
C GLY A 233 19.11 20.65 1.15
N GLN A 234 20.28 20.05 0.95
CA GLN A 234 21.58 20.71 1.02
C GLN A 234 21.75 21.72 -0.13
N ALA A 235 21.44 21.31 -1.37
CA ALA A 235 21.54 22.18 -2.54
C ALA A 235 20.64 23.42 -2.41
N LEU A 236 19.41 23.27 -1.92
CA LEU A 236 18.47 24.38 -1.71
C LEU A 236 18.95 25.39 -0.65
N LYS A 237 19.78 24.95 0.29
CA LYS A 237 20.38 25.79 1.34
C LYS A 237 21.73 26.37 0.96
N GLY A 238 22.30 25.96 -0.19
CA GLY A 238 23.66 26.31 -0.57
C GLY A 238 24.73 25.62 0.28
N GLU A 239 24.40 24.49 0.90
CA GLU A 239 25.31 23.65 1.65
C GLU A 239 26.03 22.65 0.73
N ASP A 240 27.24 22.23 1.11
CA ASP A 240 27.96 21.19 0.37
C ASP A 240 27.23 19.85 0.47
N VAL A 241 27.21 19.10 -0.65
CA VAL A 241 26.62 17.77 -0.70
C VAL A 241 27.46 16.77 0.07
N THR A 242 26.86 16.10 1.05
CA THR A 242 27.54 15.11 1.89
C THR A 242 27.65 13.76 1.17
N VAL A 243 28.89 13.26 1.04
CA VAL A 243 29.17 11.92 0.51
C VAL A 243 29.68 11.02 1.64
N PHE A 244 29.04 9.87 1.81
CA PHE A 244 29.50 8.86 2.79
C PHE A 244 30.49 7.90 2.13
N GLY A 245 31.57 7.56 2.85
CA GLY A 245 32.64 6.72 2.34
C GLY A 245 33.42 7.40 1.21
N ASP A 246 33.77 6.65 0.19
CA ASP A 246 34.53 7.12 -1.00
C ASP A 246 33.63 7.53 -2.18
N GLY A 247 32.32 7.42 -2.04
CA GLY A 247 31.36 7.75 -3.10
C GLY A 247 31.23 6.71 -4.22
N SER A 248 31.84 5.54 -4.08
CA SER A 248 31.79 4.45 -5.09
C SER A 248 30.44 3.70 -5.08
N GLN A 249 29.58 3.92 -4.11
CA GLN A 249 28.32 3.21 -3.95
C GLN A 249 27.36 3.54 -5.12
N THR A 250 26.83 2.51 -5.74
CA THR A 250 25.80 2.62 -6.77
C THR A 250 24.42 2.36 -6.19
N ARG A 251 23.39 3.04 -6.71
CA ARG A 251 21.99 2.86 -6.32
C ARG A 251 21.10 2.94 -7.56
N SER A 252 20.08 2.09 -7.61
CA SER A 252 18.95 2.27 -8.53
C SER A 252 17.94 3.21 -7.86
N PHE A 253 17.47 4.21 -8.60
CA PHE A 253 16.45 5.16 -8.13
C PHE A 253 15.21 5.08 -9.00
N CYS A 254 14.05 4.93 -8.35
CA CYS A 254 12.75 4.91 -8.98
C CYS A 254 11.94 6.16 -8.61
N TYR A 255 11.38 6.84 -9.59
CA TYR A 255 10.47 7.93 -9.30
C TYR A 255 9.12 7.38 -8.82
N VAL A 256 8.48 8.08 -7.88
CA VAL A 256 7.30 7.56 -7.18
C VAL A 256 6.13 7.22 -8.10
N SER A 257 5.93 7.94 -9.21
CA SER A 257 4.86 7.60 -10.17
C SER A 257 5.07 6.25 -10.84
N ASP A 258 6.32 5.93 -11.18
CA ASP A 258 6.66 4.67 -11.84
C ASP A 258 6.52 3.50 -10.87
N LEU A 259 6.95 3.71 -9.60
CA LEU A 259 6.73 2.74 -8.54
C LEU A 259 5.25 2.46 -8.32
N VAL A 260 4.42 3.50 -8.20
CA VAL A 260 2.98 3.40 -7.96
C VAL A 260 2.27 2.67 -9.10
N GLU A 261 2.65 2.97 -10.34
CA GLU A 261 2.16 2.25 -11.52
C GLU A 261 2.58 0.77 -11.48
N GLY A 262 3.83 0.47 -11.13
CA GLY A 262 4.31 -0.90 -10.98
C GLY A 262 3.56 -1.68 -9.88
N ILE A 263 3.30 -1.05 -8.73
CA ILE A 263 2.52 -1.63 -7.64
C ILE A 263 1.08 -1.90 -8.09
N TYR A 264 0.46 -0.96 -8.81
CA TYR A 264 -0.89 -1.15 -9.33
C TYR A 264 -0.97 -2.32 -10.31
N ARG A 265 -0.02 -2.43 -11.24
CA ARG A 265 0.06 -3.58 -12.17
C ARG A 265 0.27 -4.91 -11.42
N LEU A 266 1.12 -4.92 -10.39
CA LEU A 266 1.31 -6.11 -9.57
C LEU A 266 0.02 -6.47 -8.81
N LEU A 267 -0.69 -5.48 -8.25
CA LEU A 267 -1.97 -5.69 -7.60
C LEU A 267 -2.97 -6.36 -8.54
N MET A 268 -3.01 -5.96 -9.81
CA MET A 268 -3.95 -6.47 -10.82
C MET A 268 -3.48 -7.76 -11.49
N SER A 269 -2.25 -8.20 -11.26
CA SER A 269 -1.67 -9.42 -11.85
C SER A 269 -2.01 -10.69 -11.05
N ASP A 270 -1.64 -11.85 -11.59
CA ASP A 270 -1.72 -13.16 -10.91
C ASP A 270 -0.36 -13.62 -10.36
N ILE A 271 0.64 -12.73 -10.30
CA ILE A 271 1.98 -13.05 -9.82
C ILE A 271 1.96 -13.14 -8.30
N THR A 272 2.23 -14.32 -7.75
CA THR A 272 2.23 -14.60 -6.30
C THR A 272 3.62 -14.66 -5.68
N THR A 273 4.67 -14.68 -6.50
CA THR A 273 6.07 -14.59 -6.06
C THR A 273 6.47 -13.13 -5.81
N PRO A 274 7.48 -12.85 -4.97
CA PRO A 274 8.00 -11.51 -4.83
C PRO A 274 8.43 -10.88 -6.15
N VAL A 275 8.24 -9.57 -6.30
CA VAL A 275 8.65 -8.78 -7.47
C VAL A 275 9.47 -7.58 -7.02
N ASN A 276 10.65 -7.39 -7.60
CA ASN A 276 11.47 -6.21 -7.42
C ASN A 276 10.91 -5.02 -8.22
N LEU A 277 10.74 -3.87 -7.57
CA LEU A 277 10.41 -2.60 -8.23
C LEU A 277 11.40 -1.51 -7.82
N GLY A 278 12.13 -0.97 -8.83
CA GLY A 278 13.16 0.05 -8.60
C GLY A 278 13.76 0.62 -9.88
#